data_fc4d20bcfa390c39060346847416a96f
#
_entry.id   fc4d20bcfa390c39060346847416a96f
#
_cell.length_a   1.000
_cell.length_b   1.000
_cell.length_c   1.000
_cell.angle_alpha   90.00
_cell.angle_beta   90.00
_cell.angle_gamma   90.00
#
_symmetry.space_group_name_H-M   'P 1'
#
loop_
_entity.id
_entity.type
_entity.pdbx_description
1 polymer ?
#
loop_
_entity_poly.entity_id
_entity_poly.type
_entity_poly.pdbx_seq_one_letter_code
_entity_poly.pdbx_strand_id
1 'polypeptide(L)'
;MKKRLFNLILLSSILITSRVVFAYEQEQEPLSGNYGWLTYKSNQISISYPQDINLRKLEARLRSRWFTVSAAEKDLYTNPSYPIEERILARLESILLRTKQILTMDPPCLEIKIKIFRDRNELCMEYSRLFGSTEHFKSFYVHPLGTIFTSMQDVSDSEMSHEMAHAVIDNHFRVIPPEKTAELLATYVDSHLERE
;
A
#
# COMPACT_ATOMS: atom_id res chain seq x y z
N MET A 1 23.25 17.03 29.72
CA MET A 1 22.79 17.62 28.45
C MET A 1 22.14 16.64 27.47
N LYS A 2 22.36 15.30 27.55
CA LYS A 2 21.80 14.32 26.60
C LYS A 2 20.29 14.01 26.76
N LYS A 3 19.69 14.22 27.95
CA LYS A 3 18.26 13.92 28.18
C LYS A 3 17.26 14.91 27.56
N ARG A 4 17.66 16.15 27.27
CA ARG A 4 16.78 17.16 26.66
C ARG A 4 16.64 17.01 25.15
N LEU A 5 17.62 16.43 24.47
CA LEU A 5 17.58 16.21 23.02
C LEU A 5 16.63 15.06 22.66
N PHE A 6 16.59 14.01 23.52
CA PHE A 6 15.73 12.83 23.28
C PHE A 6 14.24 13.16 23.39
N ASN A 7 13.86 14.05 24.31
CA ASN A 7 12.45 14.49 24.44
C ASN A 7 12.01 15.40 23.28
N LEU A 8 12.93 16.10 22.62
CA LEU A 8 12.60 16.98 21.51
C LEU A 8 12.27 16.18 20.24
N ILE A 9 13.00 15.07 20.03
CA ILE A 9 12.78 14.17 18.87
C ILE A 9 11.47 13.39 19.02
N LEU A 10 11.13 12.95 20.24
CA LEU A 10 9.88 12.24 20.50
C LEU A 10 8.65 13.14 20.33
N LEU A 11 8.77 14.42 20.72
CA LEU A 11 7.70 15.41 20.52
C LEU A 11 7.52 15.80 19.05
N SER A 12 8.59 15.78 18.24
CA SER A 12 8.48 16.09 16.83
C SER A 12 7.81 14.97 16.04
N SER A 13 8.06 13.71 16.36
CA SER A 13 7.43 12.56 15.70
C SER A 13 5.93 12.46 16.02
N ILE A 14 5.52 12.76 17.27
CA ILE A 14 4.10 12.79 17.65
C ILE A 14 3.35 13.93 16.95
N LEU A 15 4.00 15.11 16.79
CA LEU A 15 3.41 16.26 16.11
C LEU A 15 3.28 16.04 14.59
N ILE A 16 4.19 15.31 13.97
CA ILE A 16 4.11 14.99 12.53
C ILE A 16 2.96 14.02 12.26
N THR A 17 2.83 12.96 13.07
CA THR A 17 1.74 11.98 12.90
C THR A 17 0.36 12.61 13.12
N SER A 18 0.22 13.49 14.13
CA SER A 18 -1.06 14.18 14.39
C SER A 18 -1.44 15.16 13.27
N ARG A 19 -0.47 15.81 12.63
CA ARG A 19 -0.74 16.71 11.49
C ARG A 19 -1.16 15.94 10.23
N VAL A 20 -0.54 14.81 9.95
CA VAL A 20 -0.90 13.95 8.81
C VAL A 20 -2.33 13.42 8.95
N VAL A 21 -2.69 12.89 10.13
CA VAL A 21 -4.05 12.38 10.39
C VAL A 21 -5.08 13.52 10.32
N PHE A 22 -4.78 14.68 10.92
CA PHE A 22 -5.71 15.82 10.93
C PHE A 22 -5.93 16.40 9.52
N ALA A 23 -4.89 16.50 8.69
CA ALA A 23 -5.00 16.97 7.32
C ALA A 23 -5.85 16.01 6.46
N TYR A 24 -5.75 14.71 6.71
CA TYR A 24 -6.50 13.69 5.96
C TYR A 24 -8.00 13.66 6.34
N GLU A 25 -8.34 13.84 7.60
CA GLU A 25 -9.74 13.88 8.05
C GLU A 25 -10.50 15.13 7.57
N GLN A 26 -9.80 16.25 7.31
CA GLN A 26 -10.43 17.48 6.83
C GLN A 26 -10.62 17.58 5.32
N GLU A 27 -9.93 16.73 4.52
CA GLU A 27 -10.00 16.80 3.06
C GLU A 27 -10.55 15.51 2.44
N GLN A 28 -11.84 15.31 2.52
CA GLN A 28 -12.56 14.38 1.62
C GLN A 28 -12.91 15.03 0.26
N GLU A 29 -12.34 16.19 -0.06
CA GLU A 29 -12.51 16.81 -1.37
C GLU A 29 -11.40 16.36 -2.31
N PRO A 30 -11.72 15.86 -3.53
CA PRO A 30 -10.69 15.43 -4.48
C PRO A 30 -9.87 16.63 -4.94
N LEU A 31 -8.53 16.49 -4.95
CA LEU A 31 -7.65 17.42 -5.64
C LEU A 31 -8.19 17.66 -7.04
N SER A 32 -8.39 18.93 -7.36
CA SER A 32 -9.07 19.48 -8.52
C SER A 32 -8.65 18.87 -9.86
N GLY A 33 -9.37 17.90 -10.26
CA GLY A 33 -9.55 17.46 -11.63
C GLY A 33 -10.94 16.88 -11.68
N ASN A 34 -11.69 17.20 -12.69
CA ASN A 34 -13.13 16.91 -12.90
C ASN A 34 -13.46 15.40 -12.95
N TYR A 35 -12.61 14.53 -12.40
CA TYR A 35 -12.73 13.09 -12.41
C TYR A 35 -12.90 12.56 -10.97
N GLY A 36 -14.07 11.98 -10.70
CA GLY A 36 -14.35 11.31 -9.44
C GLY A 36 -13.38 10.14 -9.18
N TRP A 37 -13.14 9.84 -7.91
CA TRP A 37 -12.46 8.63 -7.49
C TRP A 37 -13.47 7.49 -7.36
N LEU A 38 -13.08 6.31 -7.83
CA LEU A 38 -13.83 5.07 -7.64
C LEU A 38 -13.15 4.24 -6.56
N THR A 39 -13.93 3.57 -5.72
CA THR A 39 -13.41 2.70 -4.66
C THR A 39 -14.11 1.35 -4.72
N TYR A 40 -13.30 0.28 -4.72
CA TYR A 40 -13.74 -1.10 -4.62
C TYR A 40 -13.09 -1.76 -3.43
N LYS A 41 -13.84 -2.63 -2.74
CA LYS A 41 -13.38 -3.28 -1.49
C LYS A 41 -13.58 -4.79 -1.59
N SER A 42 -12.60 -5.54 -1.09
CA SER A 42 -12.67 -6.97 -0.77
C SER A 42 -12.65 -7.19 0.76
N ASN A 43 -12.19 -8.35 1.22
CA ASN A 43 -12.16 -8.65 2.65
C ASN A 43 -11.16 -7.78 3.42
N GLN A 44 -9.92 -7.67 2.93
CA GLN A 44 -8.83 -7.00 3.63
C GLN A 44 -8.26 -5.80 2.85
N ILE A 45 -8.63 -5.65 1.58
CA ILE A 45 -8.08 -4.62 0.69
C ILE A 45 -9.19 -3.75 0.13
N SER A 46 -8.97 -2.46 0.12
CA SER A 46 -9.73 -1.51 -0.70
C SER A 46 -8.80 -0.79 -1.67
N ILE A 47 -9.22 -0.66 -2.93
CA ILE A 47 -8.51 0.12 -3.93
C ILE A 47 -9.31 1.37 -4.28
N SER A 48 -8.62 2.51 -4.36
CA SER A 48 -9.18 3.77 -4.83
C SER A 48 -8.35 4.30 -5.99
N TYR A 49 -8.99 4.71 -7.07
CA TYR A 49 -8.33 5.21 -8.27
C TYR A 49 -9.21 6.21 -9.02
N PRO A 50 -8.63 7.14 -9.81
CA PRO A 50 -9.38 8.03 -10.69
C PRO A 50 -10.18 7.25 -11.76
N GLN A 51 -11.38 7.70 -12.05
CA GLN A 51 -12.32 7.03 -12.98
C GLN A 51 -11.75 6.79 -14.38
N ASP A 52 -10.78 7.57 -14.82
CA ASP A 52 -10.12 7.47 -16.14
C ASP A 52 -8.92 6.52 -16.17
N ILE A 53 -8.62 5.82 -15.06
CA ILE A 53 -7.55 4.82 -15.02
C ILE A 53 -7.89 3.62 -15.92
N ASN A 54 -6.90 3.19 -16.71
CA ASN A 54 -7.02 1.99 -17.52
C ASN A 54 -6.80 0.72 -16.67
N LEU A 55 -7.90 0.12 -16.21
CA LEU A 55 -7.88 -1.08 -15.36
C LEU A 55 -7.23 -2.30 -16.03
N ARG A 56 -7.33 -2.45 -17.36
CA ARG A 56 -6.63 -3.53 -18.07
C ARG A 56 -5.12 -3.38 -17.99
N LYS A 57 -4.62 -2.14 -18.03
CA LYS A 57 -3.20 -1.86 -17.84
C LYS A 57 -2.78 -2.10 -16.39
N LEU A 58 -3.62 -1.74 -15.41
CA LEU A 58 -3.40 -2.04 -14.00
C LEU A 58 -3.33 -3.56 -13.77
N GLU A 59 -4.32 -4.29 -14.25
CA GLU A 59 -4.36 -5.74 -14.17
C GLU A 59 -3.12 -6.40 -14.78
N ALA A 60 -2.67 -5.92 -15.95
CA ALA A 60 -1.49 -6.46 -16.63
C ALA A 60 -0.17 -6.22 -15.86
N ARG A 61 -0.13 -5.28 -14.92
CA ARG A 61 1.03 -5.02 -14.05
C ARG A 61 1.06 -5.90 -12.82
N LEU A 62 -0.11 -6.34 -12.34
CA LEU A 62 -0.27 -7.29 -11.23
C LEU A 62 -0.35 -8.70 -11.80
N ARG A 63 0.80 -9.28 -12.15
CA ARG A 63 0.85 -10.53 -12.93
C ARG A 63 0.81 -11.80 -12.11
N SER A 64 1.11 -11.74 -10.82
CA SER A 64 1.03 -12.89 -9.87
C SER A 64 1.46 -14.23 -10.48
N ARG A 65 2.64 -14.27 -11.14
CA ARG A 65 3.12 -15.46 -11.85
C ARG A 65 3.59 -16.58 -10.94
N TRP A 66 3.75 -16.26 -9.68
CA TRP A 66 4.51 -17.05 -8.70
C TRP A 66 3.62 -17.83 -7.73
N PHE A 67 2.31 -17.64 -7.82
CA PHE A 67 1.45 -18.26 -6.83
C PHE A 67 1.04 -19.67 -7.26
N THR A 68 1.37 -20.63 -6.42
CA THR A 68 0.66 -21.91 -6.34
C THR A 68 -0.72 -21.66 -5.76
N VAL A 69 -1.55 -20.98 -6.55
CA VAL A 69 -2.95 -20.75 -6.19
C VAL A 69 -3.77 -21.96 -6.49
N SER A 70 -4.81 -22.18 -5.69
CA SER A 70 -5.80 -23.21 -6.01
C SER A 70 -6.42 -22.99 -7.39
N ALA A 71 -6.96 -24.04 -8.02
CA ALA A 71 -7.62 -23.91 -9.31
C ALA A 71 -8.77 -22.88 -9.30
N ALA A 72 -9.48 -22.76 -8.16
CA ALA A 72 -10.56 -21.79 -7.99
C ALA A 72 -10.05 -20.34 -7.95
N GLU A 73 -8.95 -20.08 -7.26
CA GLU A 73 -8.31 -18.77 -7.24
C GLU A 73 -7.76 -18.40 -8.61
N LYS A 74 -7.13 -19.36 -9.31
CA LYS A 74 -6.65 -19.13 -10.67
C LYS A 74 -7.80 -18.77 -11.61
N ASP A 75 -8.94 -19.41 -11.50
CA ASP A 75 -10.12 -19.07 -12.28
C ASP A 75 -10.56 -17.62 -12.02
N LEU A 76 -10.66 -17.21 -10.74
CA LEU A 76 -11.00 -15.84 -10.38
C LEU A 76 -10.07 -14.79 -11.00
N TYR A 77 -8.75 -15.07 -11.09
CA TYR A 77 -7.78 -14.11 -11.67
C TYR A 77 -7.80 -14.05 -13.19
N THR A 78 -8.15 -15.14 -13.86
CA THR A 78 -7.95 -15.30 -15.30
C THR A 78 -9.24 -15.33 -16.11
N ASN A 79 -10.35 -15.64 -15.47
CA ASN A 79 -11.63 -15.79 -16.15
C ASN A 79 -12.25 -14.41 -16.44
N PRO A 80 -12.40 -14.01 -17.71
CA PRO A 80 -12.93 -12.72 -18.10
C PRO A 80 -14.42 -12.53 -17.75
N SER A 81 -15.11 -13.56 -17.29
CA SER A 81 -16.51 -13.47 -16.82
C SER A 81 -16.63 -12.70 -15.51
N TYR A 82 -15.57 -12.61 -14.71
CA TYR A 82 -15.56 -11.77 -13.51
C TYR A 82 -15.25 -10.31 -13.85
N PRO A 83 -15.86 -9.33 -13.15
CA PRO A 83 -15.49 -7.93 -13.27
C PRO A 83 -13.99 -7.71 -13.08
N ILE A 84 -13.43 -6.77 -13.82
CA ILE A 84 -11.97 -6.53 -13.79
C ILE A 84 -11.50 -6.05 -12.40
N GLU A 85 -12.34 -5.34 -11.69
CA GLU A 85 -12.09 -4.86 -10.34
C GLU A 85 -11.96 -6.03 -9.35
N GLU A 86 -12.83 -7.04 -9.46
CA GLU A 86 -12.77 -8.25 -8.64
C GLU A 86 -11.49 -9.04 -8.92
N ARG A 87 -11.07 -9.14 -10.18
CA ARG A 87 -9.83 -9.82 -10.54
C ARG A 87 -8.59 -9.09 -10.02
N ILE A 88 -8.59 -7.75 -10.05
CA ILE A 88 -7.52 -6.94 -9.48
C ILE A 88 -7.46 -7.13 -7.97
N LEU A 89 -8.58 -7.01 -7.28
CA LEU A 89 -8.66 -7.20 -5.83
C LEU A 89 -8.19 -8.59 -5.42
N ALA A 90 -8.62 -9.64 -6.12
CA ALA A 90 -8.19 -11.01 -5.84
C ALA A 90 -6.68 -11.20 -5.98
N ARG A 91 -6.04 -10.53 -6.96
CA ARG A 91 -4.57 -10.55 -7.11
C ARG A 91 -3.87 -9.84 -5.96
N LEU A 92 -4.39 -8.69 -5.54
CA LEU A 92 -3.85 -7.95 -4.40
C LEU A 92 -3.99 -8.74 -3.09
N GLU A 93 -5.13 -9.38 -2.87
CA GLU A 93 -5.35 -10.29 -1.72
C GLU A 93 -4.34 -11.46 -1.72
N SER A 94 -4.04 -12.01 -2.88
CA SER A 94 -3.06 -13.08 -3.04
C SER A 94 -1.64 -12.61 -2.74
N ILE A 95 -1.25 -11.38 -3.15
CA ILE A 95 0.03 -10.76 -2.78
C ILE A 95 0.10 -10.59 -1.25
N LEU A 96 -0.95 -10.09 -0.63
CA LEU A 96 -1.02 -9.92 0.82
C LEU A 96 -0.88 -11.26 1.56
N LEU A 97 -1.61 -12.28 1.11
CA LEU A 97 -1.52 -13.62 1.69
C LEU A 97 -0.08 -14.17 1.62
N ARG A 98 0.56 -14.03 0.44
CA ARG A 98 1.95 -14.47 0.25
C ARG A 98 2.92 -13.67 1.13
N THR A 99 2.74 -12.37 1.24
CA THR A 99 3.52 -11.49 2.12
C THR A 99 3.45 -11.96 3.58
N LYS A 100 2.24 -12.24 4.08
CA LYS A 100 2.01 -12.80 5.43
C LYS A 100 2.72 -14.14 5.62
N GLN A 101 2.66 -15.03 4.62
CA GLN A 101 3.32 -16.34 4.65
C GLN A 101 4.84 -16.20 4.73
N ILE A 102 5.45 -15.36 3.90
CA ILE A 102 6.90 -15.12 3.87
C ILE A 102 7.39 -14.56 5.22
N LEU A 103 6.65 -13.60 5.77
CA LEU A 103 6.96 -13.01 7.08
C LEU A 103 6.61 -13.92 8.25
N THR A 104 5.78 -14.94 8.04
CA THR A 104 5.18 -15.75 9.11
C THR A 104 4.43 -14.88 10.11
N MET A 105 3.72 -13.86 9.60
CA MET A 105 2.97 -12.87 10.37
C MET A 105 1.55 -12.78 9.85
N ASP A 106 0.56 -12.86 10.73
CA ASP A 106 -0.86 -12.69 10.39
C ASP A 106 -1.53 -11.79 11.43
N PRO A 107 -1.37 -10.46 11.28
CA PRO A 107 -1.98 -9.53 12.22
C PRO A 107 -3.51 -9.59 12.13
N PRO A 108 -4.22 -9.67 13.27
CA PRO A 108 -5.67 -9.71 13.28
C PRO A 108 -6.26 -8.39 12.77
N CYS A 109 -7.37 -8.47 12.03
CA CYS A 109 -8.13 -7.30 11.57
C CYS A 109 -7.33 -6.33 10.67
N LEU A 110 -6.30 -6.82 9.96
CA LEU A 110 -5.57 -5.99 9.01
C LEU A 110 -6.46 -5.58 7.84
N GLU A 111 -6.67 -4.29 7.67
CA GLU A 111 -7.27 -3.70 6.48
C GLU A 111 -6.26 -2.75 5.82
N ILE A 112 -6.05 -2.90 4.51
CA ILE A 112 -5.14 -2.08 3.72
C ILE A 112 -5.93 -1.30 2.68
N LYS A 113 -5.72 0.01 2.65
CA LYS A 113 -6.20 0.87 1.57
C LYS A 113 -5.09 1.07 0.56
N ILE A 114 -5.40 0.99 -0.72
CA ILE A 114 -4.44 1.25 -1.81
C ILE A 114 -4.99 2.39 -2.65
N LYS A 115 -4.23 3.48 -2.73
CA LYS A 115 -4.59 4.65 -3.52
C LYS A 115 -3.67 4.75 -4.73
N ILE A 116 -4.25 4.62 -5.94
CA ILE A 116 -3.51 4.55 -7.20
C ILE A 116 -3.69 5.86 -7.96
N PHE A 117 -2.61 6.58 -8.18
CA PHE A 117 -2.56 7.83 -8.94
C PHE A 117 -2.30 7.58 -10.41
N ARG A 118 -2.64 8.53 -11.28
CA ARG A 118 -2.40 8.44 -12.73
C ARG A 118 -0.92 8.29 -13.05
N ASP A 119 -0.11 9.08 -12.38
CA ASP A 119 1.32 9.14 -12.61
C ASP A 119 2.11 9.51 -11.34
N ARG A 120 3.43 9.53 -11.47
CA ARG A 120 4.36 9.89 -10.39
C ARG A 120 4.21 11.34 -9.93
N ASN A 121 3.80 12.25 -10.80
CA ASN A 121 3.66 13.66 -10.42
C ASN A 121 2.51 13.84 -9.44
N GLU A 122 1.35 13.20 -9.72
CA GLU A 122 0.22 13.20 -8.79
C GLU A 122 0.59 12.54 -7.44
N LEU A 123 1.34 11.42 -7.49
CA LEU A 123 1.84 10.75 -6.29
C LEU A 123 2.78 11.66 -5.47
N CYS A 124 3.73 12.36 -6.12
CA CYS A 124 4.63 13.30 -5.47
C CYS A 124 3.87 14.51 -4.88
N MET A 125 2.84 15.00 -5.56
CA MET A 125 1.99 16.06 -5.02
C MET A 125 1.28 15.61 -3.75
N GLU A 126 0.74 14.39 -3.72
CA GLU A 126 0.11 13.82 -2.52
C GLU A 126 1.13 13.61 -1.40
N TYR A 127 2.34 13.11 -1.71
CA TYR A 127 3.42 13.00 -0.73
C TYR A 127 3.77 14.36 -0.13
N SER A 128 3.94 15.39 -0.99
CA SER A 128 4.22 16.75 -0.53
C SER A 128 3.11 17.33 0.32
N ARG A 129 1.86 17.02 0.01
CA ARG A 129 0.69 17.41 0.80
C ARG A 129 0.70 16.78 2.19
N LEU A 130 1.05 15.49 2.28
CA LEU A 130 1.06 14.73 3.53
C LEU A 130 2.25 15.09 4.42
N PHE A 131 3.44 15.26 3.85
CA PHE A 131 4.69 15.35 4.60
C PHE A 131 5.42 16.70 4.48
N GLY A 132 4.98 17.59 3.59
CA GLY A 132 5.59 18.89 3.39
C GLY A 132 6.97 18.84 2.74
N SER A 133 7.35 17.69 2.11
CA SER A 133 8.62 17.51 1.42
C SER A 133 8.40 17.01 -0.01
N THR A 134 9.39 17.21 -0.90
CA THR A 134 9.29 16.89 -2.34
C THR A 134 10.13 15.66 -2.70
N GLU A 135 10.01 14.60 -1.93
CA GLU A 135 10.70 13.36 -2.26
C GLU A 135 9.96 12.55 -3.33
N HIS A 136 10.72 11.75 -4.09
CA HIS A 136 10.20 10.94 -5.18
C HIS A 136 10.24 9.46 -4.80
N PHE A 137 9.06 8.90 -4.53
CA PHE A 137 8.89 7.48 -4.28
C PHE A 137 8.11 6.83 -5.43
N LYS A 138 8.28 5.54 -5.61
CA LYS A 138 7.44 4.72 -6.49
C LYS A 138 6.13 4.37 -5.82
N SER A 139 6.23 4.07 -4.51
CA SER A 139 5.14 3.77 -3.59
C SER A 139 5.57 4.12 -2.18
N PHE A 140 4.63 4.23 -1.26
CA PHE A 140 4.90 4.36 0.16
C PHE A 140 3.66 3.98 0.99
N TYR A 141 3.91 3.35 2.14
CA TYR A 141 2.88 3.02 3.12
C TYR A 141 2.83 4.07 4.24
N VAL A 142 1.64 4.45 4.65
CA VAL A 142 1.41 5.40 5.75
C VAL A 142 0.62 4.69 6.85
N HIS A 143 1.31 4.24 7.90
CA HIS A 143 0.74 3.45 8.99
C HIS A 143 -0.51 4.08 9.64
N PRO A 144 -0.52 5.38 10.06
CA PRO A 144 -1.71 5.97 10.68
C PRO A 144 -2.96 6.00 9.78
N LEU A 145 -2.77 5.92 8.46
CA LEU A 145 -3.85 5.89 7.48
C LEU A 145 -4.23 4.47 7.04
N GLY A 146 -3.38 3.47 7.34
CA GLY A 146 -3.47 2.11 6.80
C GLY A 146 -3.45 2.09 5.27
N THR A 147 -2.72 3.05 4.64
CA THR A 147 -2.84 3.32 3.21
C THR A 147 -1.50 3.21 2.49
N ILE A 148 -1.50 2.45 1.41
CA ILE A 148 -0.42 2.39 0.41
C ILE A 148 -0.76 3.39 -0.70
N PHE A 149 0.18 4.24 -1.05
CA PHE A 149 0.09 5.19 -2.13
C PHE A 149 1.04 4.76 -3.25
N THR A 150 0.55 4.68 -4.48
CA THR A 150 1.34 4.28 -5.65
C THR A 150 0.84 4.95 -6.92
N SER A 151 1.59 4.84 -8.02
CA SER A 151 1.18 5.34 -9.32
C SER A 151 0.95 4.20 -10.33
N MET A 152 0.15 4.47 -11.37
CA MET A 152 -0.01 3.55 -12.51
C MET A 152 1.31 3.20 -13.21
N GLN A 153 2.35 4.01 -13.03
CA GLN A 153 3.66 3.76 -13.63
C GLN A 153 4.50 2.76 -12.83
N ASP A 154 4.26 2.69 -11.52
CA ASP A 154 5.12 1.96 -10.59
C ASP A 154 4.46 0.72 -9.99
N VAL A 155 3.12 0.69 -9.92
CA VAL A 155 2.40 -0.46 -9.38
C VAL A 155 2.86 -1.77 -10.03
N SER A 156 3.25 -2.74 -9.22
CA SER A 156 3.69 -4.08 -9.61
C SER A 156 3.55 -5.04 -8.43
N ASP A 157 3.67 -6.34 -8.67
CA ASP A 157 3.62 -7.35 -7.58
C ASP A 157 4.70 -7.09 -6.53
N SER A 158 5.92 -6.78 -6.96
CA SER A 158 7.07 -6.47 -6.10
C SER A 158 6.83 -5.22 -5.26
N GLU A 159 6.45 -4.10 -5.87
CA GLU A 159 6.15 -2.86 -5.12
C GLU A 159 4.99 -3.06 -4.14
N MET A 160 3.93 -3.78 -4.55
CA MET A 160 2.80 -4.02 -3.66
C MET A 160 3.17 -4.94 -2.50
N SER A 161 3.96 -5.99 -2.72
CA SER A 161 4.41 -6.88 -1.65
C SER A 161 5.32 -6.18 -0.65
N HIS A 162 6.19 -5.28 -1.11
CA HIS A 162 7.05 -4.44 -0.27
C HIS A 162 6.23 -3.55 0.67
N GLU A 163 5.30 -2.78 0.12
CA GLU A 163 4.45 -1.89 0.92
C GLU A 163 3.47 -2.65 1.83
N MET A 164 2.96 -3.79 1.36
CA MET A 164 2.14 -4.68 2.18
C MET A 164 2.95 -5.30 3.32
N ALA A 165 4.26 -5.54 3.13
CA ALA A 165 5.13 -6.01 4.21
C ALA A 165 5.22 -4.96 5.33
N HIS A 166 5.38 -3.68 5.00
CA HIS A 166 5.30 -2.61 6.01
C HIS A 166 3.97 -2.63 6.74
N ALA A 167 2.85 -2.76 6.02
CA ALA A 167 1.54 -2.84 6.65
C ALA A 167 1.40 -4.04 7.59
N VAL A 168 1.88 -5.23 7.18
CA VAL A 168 1.86 -6.44 8.02
C VAL A 168 2.74 -6.28 9.25
N ILE A 169 3.97 -5.79 9.10
CA ILE A 169 4.95 -5.60 10.18
C ILE A 169 4.39 -4.62 11.22
N ASP A 170 3.94 -3.46 10.77
CA ASP A 170 3.46 -2.39 11.65
C ASP A 170 2.20 -2.78 12.44
N ASN A 171 1.38 -3.67 11.89
CA ASN A 171 0.18 -4.18 12.56
C ASN A 171 0.42 -5.48 13.36
N HIS A 172 1.53 -6.16 13.14
CA HIS A 172 1.89 -7.37 13.88
C HIS A 172 2.54 -7.06 15.24
N PHE A 173 3.42 -6.07 15.28
CA PHE A 173 4.15 -5.73 16.50
C PHE A 173 3.41 -4.68 17.33
N ARG A 174 3.35 -4.88 18.66
CA ARG A 174 2.82 -3.85 19.59
C ARG A 174 3.64 -2.57 19.61
N VAL A 175 4.92 -2.68 19.31
CA VAL A 175 5.86 -1.56 19.19
C VAL A 175 6.45 -1.67 17.81
N ILE A 176 6.23 -0.66 17.00
CA ILE A 176 6.73 -0.59 15.62
C ILE A 176 8.26 -0.76 15.65
N PRO A 177 8.82 -1.70 14.87
CA PRO A 177 10.27 -1.90 14.82
C PRO A 177 10.97 -0.67 14.23
N PRO A 178 12.30 -0.53 14.48
CA PRO A 178 13.08 0.51 13.82
C PRO A 178 12.96 0.41 12.29
N GLU A 179 12.91 1.56 11.62
CA GLU A 179 12.77 1.68 10.15
C GLU A 179 13.71 0.74 9.38
N LYS A 180 14.99 0.68 9.75
CA LYS A 180 15.96 -0.23 9.11
C LYS A 180 15.58 -1.71 9.21
N THR A 181 14.92 -2.10 10.29
CA THR A 181 14.45 -3.49 10.47
C THR A 181 13.23 -3.75 9.60
N ALA A 182 12.30 -2.81 9.54
CA ALA A 182 11.13 -2.90 8.69
C ALA A 182 11.53 -2.98 7.20
N GLU A 183 12.46 -2.12 6.76
CA GLU A 183 13.02 -2.14 5.41
C GLU A 183 13.71 -3.46 5.05
N LEU A 184 14.49 -4.03 5.99
CA LEU A 184 15.15 -5.32 5.79
C LEU A 184 14.11 -6.44 5.57
N LEU A 185 13.05 -6.45 6.37
CA LEU A 185 11.97 -7.44 6.26
C LEU A 185 11.16 -7.24 4.97
N ALA A 186 10.84 -6.00 4.59
CA ALA A 186 10.14 -5.69 3.34
C ALA A 186 10.99 -6.09 2.11
N THR A 187 12.29 -5.81 2.12
CA THR A 187 13.23 -6.26 1.07
C THR A 187 13.36 -7.79 1.04
N TYR A 188 13.29 -8.45 2.20
CA TYR A 188 13.27 -9.91 2.25
C TYR A 188 12.02 -10.47 1.56
N VAL A 189 10.84 -9.90 1.80
CA VAL A 189 9.59 -10.29 1.12
C VAL A 189 9.74 -10.13 -0.38
N ASP A 190 10.18 -8.97 -0.85
CA ASP A 190 10.37 -8.67 -2.27
C ASP A 190 11.28 -9.71 -2.94
N SER A 191 12.41 -10.03 -2.31
CA SER A 191 13.37 -11.02 -2.84
C SER A 191 12.89 -12.47 -2.79
N HIS A 192 11.87 -12.79 -1.99
CA HIS A 192 11.32 -14.14 -1.81
C HIS A 192 9.90 -14.30 -2.37
N LEU A 193 9.32 -13.24 -2.93
CA LEU A 193 8.01 -13.29 -3.53
C LEU A 193 7.94 -14.34 -4.65
N GLU A 194 9.01 -14.47 -5.42
CA GLU A 194 9.15 -15.35 -6.58
C GLU A 194 9.73 -16.74 -6.25
N ARG A 195 10.14 -16.96 -5.00
CA ARG A 195 10.78 -18.23 -4.59
C ARG A 195 9.75 -19.10 -3.87
N GLU A 196 9.59 -20.31 -4.37
CA GLU A 196 8.98 -21.43 -3.64
C GLU A 196 10.01 -22.14 -2.76
#